data_61f4de2979b769a3d9de6988d7d1ea77
#
_entry.id   61f4de2979b769a3d9de6988d7d1ea77
#
_cell.length_a   1.000
_cell.length_b   1.000
_cell.length_c   1.000
_cell.angle_alpha   90.00
_cell.angle_beta   90.00
_cell.angle_gamma   90.00
#
_symmetry.space_group_name_H-M   'P 1'
#
loop_
_entity.id
_entity.type
_entity.pdbx_description
1 polymer ?
#
loop_
_entity_poly.entity_id
_entity_poly.type
_entity_poly.pdbx_seq_one_letter_code
_entity_poly.pdbx_strand_id
1 'polypeptide(L)'
;MIMPELPEVETVKKALEKSIKNKKILDFYHGEKDLRFQFPKQYSKKLIGNRILKPFRIGKYCILPLSNKKNMLLHLGMSGKILILNKKPTIGTHDHVLISLEGGIYILYNDQRRFGFIDIIDENIFENKFIKKLGPDALSNNFNGENFYNLX
;
A
#
# COMPACT_ATOMS: atom_id res chain seq x y z
N MET A 1 -1.06 -1.90 -15.25
CA MET A 1 -2.22 -2.60 -14.73
C MET A 1 -3.35 -1.60 -14.53
N ILE A 2 -4.50 -1.88 -15.08
CA ILE A 2 -5.66 -1.04 -14.93
C ILE A 2 -6.22 -1.30 -13.56
N MET A 3 -7.20 -0.49 -13.11
CA MET A 3 -7.77 -0.72 -11.81
C MET A 3 -7.93 -2.20 -11.55
N PRO A 4 -7.27 -2.74 -10.53
CA PRO A 4 -7.24 -4.18 -10.36
C PRO A 4 -8.60 -4.73 -10.00
N GLU A 5 -8.97 -5.80 -10.63
CA GLU A 5 -10.05 -6.65 -10.12
C GLU A 5 -9.57 -7.30 -8.83
N LEU A 6 -10.50 -7.90 -8.09
CA LEU A 6 -10.11 -8.53 -6.85
C LEU A 6 -9.00 -9.57 -7.02
N PRO A 7 -9.05 -10.43 -8.05
CA PRO A 7 -7.94 -11.38 -8.23
C PRO A 7 -6.61 -10.69 -8.48
N GLU A 8 -6.62 -9.55 -9.17
CA GLU A 8 -5.38 -8.81 -9.40
C GLU A 8 -4.88 -8.16 -8.12
N VAL A 9 -5.78 -7.66 -7.28
CA VAL A 9 -5.39 -7.11 -6.00
C VAL A 9 -4.78 -8.20 -5.13
N GLU A 10 -5.36 -9.39 -5.19
CA GLU A 10 -4.82 -10.52 -4.45
C GLU A 10 -3.41 -10.86 -4.91
N THR A 11 -3.17 -10.83 -6.21
CA THR A 11 -1.85 -11.10 -6.75
C THR A 11 -0.83 -10.08 -6.25
N VAL A 12 -1.23 -8.81 -6.24
CA VAL A 12 -0.36 -7.76 -5.73
C VAL A 12 -0.06 -7.99 -4.25
N LYS A 13 -1.09 -8.29 -3.47
CA LYS A 13 -0.93 -8.52 -2.04
C LYS A 13 0.03 -9.68 -1.77
N LYS A 14 -0.11 -10.76 -2.51
CA LYS A 14 0.77 -11.91 -2.33
C LYS A 14 2.21 -11.59 -2.72
N ALA A 15 2.39 -10.85 -3.80
CA ALA A 15 3.73 -10.45 -4.21
C ALA A 15 4.36 -9.56 -3.15
N LEU A 16 3.60 -8.61 -2.61
CA LEU A 16 4.09 -7.76 -1.55
C LEU A 16 4.49 -8.59 -0.33
N GLU A 17 3.61 -9.48 0.08
CA GLU A 17 3.88 -10.28 1.27
C GLU A 17 5.16 -11.09 1.10
N LYS A 18 5.32 -11.74 -0.05
CA LYS A 18 6.48 -12.57 -0.29
C LYS A 18 7.77 -11.78 -0.30
N SER A 19 7.74 -10.61 -0.91
CA SER A 19 8.96 -9.86 -1.18
C SER A 19 9.34 -8.89 -0.09
N ILE A 20 8.37 -8.34 0.65
CA ILE A 20 8.65 -7.20 1.54
C ILE A 20 8.32 -7.45 2.99
N LYS A 21 7.71 -8.58 3.32
CA LYS A 21 7.35 -8.86 4.71
C LYS A 21 8.60 -8.82 5.60
N ASN A 22 8.50 -8.10 6.69
CA ASN A 22 9.57 -7.94 7.69
C ASN A 22 10.76 -7.13 7.19
N LYS A 23 10.65 -6.48 6.04
CA LYS A 23 11.72 -5.63 5.56
C LYS A 23 11.61 -4.24 6.16
N LYS A 24 12.75 -3.66 6.51
CA LYS A 24 12.79 -2.32 7.06
C LYS A 24 12.73 -1.29 5.94
N ILE A 25 11.96 -0.24 6.16
CA ILE A 25 11.88 0.87 5.21
C ILE A 25 13.07 1.78 5.44
N LEU A 26 13.85 1.98 4.39
CA LEU A 26 15.04 2.82 4.45
C LEU A 26 14.81 4.22 3.94
N ASP A 27 13.91 4.38 2.98
CA ASP A 27 13.67 5.69 2.40
C ASP A 27 12.29 5.72 1.78
N PHE A 28 11.74 6.93 1.65
CA PHE A 28 10.45 7.15 1.05
C PHE A 28 10.52 8.41 0.19
N TYR A 29 10.24 8.24 -1.09
CA TYR A 29 10.23 9.34 -2.05
C TYR A 29 8.82 9.49 -2.61
N HIS A 30 8.36 10.73 -2.72
CA HIS A 30 7.17 10.99 -3.53
C HIS A 30 7.46 12.15 -4.47
N GLY A 31 6.80 12.12 -5.63
CA GLY A 31 6.98 13.16 -6.62
C GLY A 31 6.27 14.44 -6.23
N GLU A 32 6.35 15.42 -7.12
CA GLU A 32 5.73 16.72 -6.87
C GLU A 32 4.22 16.69 -7.09
N LYS A 33 3.76 15.82 -7.99
CA LYS A 33 2.33 15.74 -8.27
C LYS A 33 1.61 14.97 -7.19
N ASP A 34 0.48 15.51 -6.76
CA ASP A 34 -0.34 14.80 -5.78
C ASP A 34 -1.07 13.65 -6.44
N LEU A 35 -1.34 12.62 -5.65
CA LEU A 35 -2.27 11.60 -6.04
C LEU A 35 -3.68 12.13 -5.79
N ARG A 36 -4.63 11.23 -5.52
CA ARG A 36 -5.99 11.68 -5.23
C ARG A 36 -6.00 12.65 -4.05
N PHE A 37 -5.10 12.42 -3.09
CA PHE A 37 -4.95 13.29 -1.95
C PHE A 37 -3.51 13.72 -1.84
N GLN A 38 -3.32 14.88 -1.24
CA GLN A 38 -1.99 15.44 -1.03
C GLN A 38 -1.19 14.58 -0.08
N PHE A 39 0.12 14.45 -0.35
CA PHE A 39 0.99 13.71 0.56
C PHE A 39 1.26 14.54 1.80
N PRO A 40 0.99 14.01 3.00
CA PRO A 40 1.42 14.70 4.21
C PRO A 40 2.92 14.81 4.29
N LYS A 41 3.38 15.91 4.87
CA LYS A 41 4.82 16.17 4.93
C LYS A 41 5.57 15.21 5.82
N GLN A 42 4.88 14.51 6.70
CA GLN A 42 5.53 13.67 7.71
C GLN A 42 5.59 12.20 7.31
N TYR A 43 5.29 11.88 6.07
CA TYR A 43 5.31 10.48 5.66
C TYR A 43 6.66 9.85 5.89
N SER A 44 7.73 10.54 5.52
CA SER A 44 9.05 9.97 5.70
C SER A 44 9.34 9.63 7.16
N LYS A 45 9.01 10.54 8.06
CA LYS A 45 9.22 10.30 9.47
C LYS A 45 8.42 9.11 9.98
N LYS A 46 7.20 8.97 9.50
CA LYS A 46 6.33 7.89 9.97
C LYS A 46 6.73 6.53 9.42
N LEU A 47 7.37 6.52 8.27
CA LEU A 47 7.68 5.27 7.57
C LEU A 47 9.09 4.78 7.80
N ILE A 48 10.08 5.68 7.72
CA ILE A 48 11.48 5.27 7.71
C ILE A 48 11.84 4.63 9.04
N GLY A 49 12.53 3.49 8.97
CA GLY A 49 12.97 2.77 10.14
C GLY A 49 12.00 1.71 10.61
N ASN A 50 10.80 1.69 10.08
CA ASN A 50 9.83 0.69 10.48
C ASN A 50 9.88 -0.52 9.57
N ARG A 51 9.50 -1.67 10.10
CA ARG A 51 9.39 -2.89 9.31
C ARG A 51 7.96 -3.04 8.82
N ILE A 52 7.82 -3.56 7.62
CA ILE A 52 6.52 -3.87 7.07
C ILE A 52 6.14 -5.26 7.54
N LEU A 53 5.00 -5.37 8.19
CA LEU A 53 4.53 -6.66 8.67
C LEU A 53 3.71 -7.33 7.57
N LYS A 54 2.89 -8.29 7.92
CA LYS A 54 2.19 -9.06 6.90
C LYS A 54 1.09 -8.22 6.24
N PRO A 55 1.16 -7.98 4.93
CA PRO A 55 0.12 -7.21 4.25
C PRO A 55 -1.21 -7.95 4.22
N PHE A 56 -2.31 -7.20 4.17
CA PHE A 56 -3.62 -7.79 3.98
C PHE A 56 -4.49 -6.84 3.19
N ARG A 57 -5.65 -7.30 2.81
CA ARG A 57 -6.54 -6.56 1.94
C ARG A 57 -7.93 -6.43 2.58
N ILE A 58 -8.54 -5.26 2.43
CA ILE A 58 -9.95 -5.06 2.73
C ILE A 58 -10.56 -4.42 1.48
N GLY A 59 -11.42 -5.16 0.80
CA GLY A 59 -11.96 -4.68 -0.46
C GLY A 59 -10.86 -4.42 -1.45
N LYS A 60 -10.79 -3.23 -1.99
CA LYS A 60 -9.75 -2.84 -2.94
C LYS A 60 -8.62 -2.06 -2.28
N TYR A 61 -8.59 -2.05 -0.96
CA TYR A 61 -7.51 -1.42 -0.22
C TYR A 61 -6.48 -2.46 0.17
N CYS A 62 -5.23 -2.13 -0.05
CA CYS A 62 -4.13 -2.95 0.43
C CYS A 62 -3.56 -2.28 1.66
N ILE A 63 -3.39 -3.03 2.73
CA ILE A 63 -2.93 -2.50 4.00
C ILE A 63 -1.59 -3.13 4.34
N LEU A 64 -0.62 -2.27 4.64
CA LEU A 64 0.70 -2.71 5.06
C LEU A 64 0.89 -2.28 6.51
N PRO A 65 0.66 -3.20 7.47
CA PRO A 65 0.91 -2.83 8.86
C PRO A 65 2.39 -2.60 9.09
N LEU A 66 2.68 -1.67 9.99
CA LEU A 66 4.05 -1.31 10.29
C LEU A 66 4.40 -1.66 11.73
N SER A 67 5.68 -1.78 12.00
CA SER A 67 6.14 -2.20 13.33
C SER A 67 5.84 -1.17 14.41
N ASN A 68 5.55 0.08 14.03
CA ASN A 68 5.17 1.10 15.01
C ASN A 68 3.67 1.15 15.25
N LYS A 69 2.93 0.13 14.80
CA LYS A 69 1.50 0.00 14.96
C LYS A 69 0.67 0.94 14.09
N LYS A 70 1.32 1.69 13.21
CA LYS A 70 0.59 2.43 12.19
C LYS A 70 0.37 1.52 11.00
N ASN A 71 -0.49 1.95 10.09
CA ASN A 71 -0.78 1.18 8.88
C ASN A 71 -0.63 2.05 7.66
N MET A 72 -0.03 1.49 6.62
CA MET A 72 0.01 2.16 5.32
C MET A 72 -1.16 1.65 4.50
N LEU A 73 -1.98 2.56 4.01
CA LEU A 73 -3.17 2.24 3.24
C LEU A 73 -2.93 2.60 1.79
N LEU A 74 -3.13 1.62 0.90
CA LEU A 74 -2.94 1.83 -0.53
C LEU A 74 -4.25 1.60 -1.26
N HIS A 75 -4.61 2.52 -2.13
CA HIS A 75 -5.76 2.36 -3.02
C HIS A 75 -5.28 2.63 -4.43
N LEU A 76 -5.45 1.67 -5.32
CA LEU A 76 -4.86 1.77 -6.65
C LEU A 76 -5.68 2.58 -7.63
N GLY A 77 -6.92 2.90 -7.29
CA GLY A 77 -7.74 3.69 -8.20
C GLY A 77 -8.02 2.94 -9.48
N MET A 78 -7.98 3.65 -10.58
CA MET A 78 -8.29 3.06 -11.87
C MET A 78 -7.05 2.67 -12.67
N SER A 79 -5.94 3.35 -12.45
CA SER A 79 -4.74 3.09 -13.24
C SER A 79 -3.51 2.84 -12.37
N GLY A 80 -3.69 2.75 -11.07
CA GLY A 80 -2.55 2.54 -10.18
C GLY A 80 -2.03 1.13 -10.25
N LYS A 81 -0.71 1.01 -10.10
CA LYS A 81 -0.10 -0.30 -10.01
C LYS A 81 1.12 -0.22 -9.11
N ILE A 82 1.45 -1.36 -8.53
CA ILE A 82 2.58 -1.46 -7.63
C ILE A 82 3.55 -2.45 -8.22
N LEU A 83 4.79 -2.02 -8.35
CA LEU A 83 5.87 -2.86 -8.85
C LEU A 83 6.86 -3.11 -7.74
N ILE A 84 7.31 -4.35 -7.64
CA ILE A 84 8.35 -4.71 -6.68
C ILE A 84 9.60 -5.00 -7.48
N LEU A 85 10.65 -4.24 -7.19
CA LEU A 85 11.85 -4.26 -8.02
C LEU A 85 13.06 -4.60 -7.15
N ASN A 86 14.04 -5.24 -7.78
CA ASN A 86 15.29 -5.53 -7.07
C ASN A 86 16.43 -4.63 -7.52
N LYS A 87 16.11 -3.58 -8.25
CA LYS A 87 17.06 -2.53 -8.62
C LYS A 87 16.36 -1.20 -8.51
N LYS A 88 17.11 -0.17 -8.17
CA LYS A 88 16.54 1.16 -8.05
C LYS A 88 16.10 1.65 -9.42
N PRO A 89 14.84 2.00 -9.61
CA PRO A 89 14.37 2.44 -10.92
C PRO A 89 14.73 3.89 -11.21
N THR A 90 14.70 4.24 -12.49
CA THR A 90 14.68 5.63 -12.90
C THR A 90 13.23 6.10 -12.81
N ILE A 91 13.01 7.22 -12.15
CA ILE A 91 11.65 7.71 -11.92
C ILE A 91 11.08 8.29 -13.21
N GLY A 92 9.94 7.76 -13.63
CA GLY A 92 9.26 8.23 -14.81
C GLY A 92 8.13 9.18 -14.47
N THR A 93 7.43 9.62 -15.52
CA THR A 93 6.40 10.64 -15.37
C THR A 93 5.26 10.23 -14.45
N HIS A 94 4.90 8.96 -14.50
CA HIS A 94 3.75 8.48 -13.71
C HIS A 94 4.17 7.71 -12.47
N ASP A 95 5.44 7.78 -12.11
CA ASP A 95 5.96 7.13 -10.92
C ASP A 95 5.88 8.12 -9.77
N HIS A 96 4.98 7.86 -8.83
CA HIS A 96 4.67 8.84 -7.80
C HIS A 96 5.28 8.55 -6.45
N VAL A 97 5.54 7.29 -6.15
CA VAL A 97 6.08 6.91 -4.86
C VAL A 97 7.13 5.83 -5.06
N LEU A 98 8.25 5.97 -4.37
CA LEU A 98 9.27 4.94 -4.35
C LEU A 98 9.66 4.69 -2.90
N ILE A 99 9.51 3.46 -2.45
CA ILE A 99 9.87 3.06 -1.10
C ILE A 99 11.06 2.13 -1.19
N SER A 100 12.15 2.51 -0.56
CA SER A 100 13.37 1.71 -0.56
C SER A 100 13.42 0.86 0.70
N LEU A 101 13.65 -0.43 0.51
CA LEU A 101 13.68 -1.38 1.62
C LEU A 101 15.06 -1.99 1.76
N GLU A 102 15.33 -2.52 2.95
CA GLU A 102 16.59 -3.24 3.14
C GLU A 102 16.64 -4.43 2.20
N GLY A 103 17.85 -4.82 1.84
CA GLY A 103 18.02 -5.95 0.92
C GLY A 103 17.93 -5.58 -0.53
N GLY A 104 17.89 -4.29 -0.86
CA GLY A 104 17.87 -3.87 -2.25
C GLY A 104 16.54 -4.06 -2.94
N ILE A 105 15.47 -4.03 -2.18
CA ILE A 105 14.11 -4.18 -2.71
C ILE A 105 13.46 -2.81 -2.75
N TYR A 106 12.69 -2.56 -3.80
CA TYR A 106 12.01 -1.29 -3.98
C TYR A 106 10.55 -1.52 -4.29
N ILE A 107 9.70 -0.68 -3.74
CA ILE A 107 8.27 -0.65 -4.07
C ILE A 107 8.01 0.62 -4.84
N LEU A 108 7.53 0.48 -6.07
CA LEU A 108 7.25 1.63 -6.93
C LEU A 108 5.75 1.71 -7.17
N TYR A 109 5.17 2.87 -6.91
CA TYR A 109 3.76 3.11 -7.19
C TYR A 109 3.63 3.99 -8.43
N ASN A 110 2.99 3.45 -9.45
CA ASN A 110 2.79 4.10 -10.73
C ASN A 110 1.30 4.30 -10.95
N ASP A 111 0.90 5.49 -11.38
CA ASP A 111 -0.53 5.78 -11.52
C ASP A 111 -0.73 6.90 -12.51
N GLN A 112 -1.06 6.56 -13.74
CA GLN A 112 -1.20 7.54 -14.81
C GLN A 112 -2.29 8.56 -14.50
N ARG A 113 -3.42 8.13 -13.99
CA ARG A 113 -4.56 9.00 -13.75
C ARG A 113 -4.58 9.61 -12.36
N ARG A 114 -3.76 9.12 -11.46
CA ARG A 114 -3.60 9.64 -10.10
C ARG A 114 -4.90 9.63 -9.29
N PHE A 115 -5.75 8.62 -9.54
CA PHE A 115 -6.97 8.44 -8.78
C PHE A 115 -6.78 7.58 -7.53
N GLY A 116 -5.66 6.89 -7.44
CA GLY A 116 -5.33 6.14 -6.24
C GLY A 116 -4.75 7.04 -5.16
N PHE A 117 -4.40 6.44 -4.04
CA PHE A 117 -3.76 7.20 -2.99
C PHE A 117 -3.02 6.30 -2.02
N ILE A 118 -2.18 6.93 -1.23
CA ILE A 118 -1.43 6.28 -0.14
C ILE A 118 -1.64 7.13 1.10
N ASP A 119 -1.92 6.49 2.21
CA ASP A 119 -2.10 7.21 3.46
C ASP A 119 -1.48 6.41 4.60
N ILE A 120 -1.13 7.10 5.66
CA ILE A 120 -0.62 6.48 6.88
C ILE A 120 -1.68 6.67 7.95
N ILE A 121 -2.13 5.58 8.50
CA ILE A 121 -3.25 5.59 9.44
C ILE A 121 -2.71 5.32 10.83
N ASP A 122 -2.93 6.27 11.73
CA ASP A 122 -2.50 6.16 13.12
C ASP A 122 -3.50 5.41 13.98
N GLU A 123 -4.76 5.45 13.60
CA GLU A 123 -5.81 4.83 14.39
C GLU A 123 -6.04 3.39 13.94
N ASN A 124 -6.91 2.72 14.65
CA ASN A 124 -7.35 1.39 14.25
C ASN A 124 -7.85 1.46 12.81
N ILE A 125 -7.39 0.50 11.98
CA ILE A 125 -7.73 0.52 10.57
C ILE A 125 -9.25 0.50 10.36
N PHE A 126 -9.99 -0.13 11.26
CA PHE A 126 -11.42 -0.24 11.11
C PHE A 126 -12.17 1.02 11.50
N GLU A 127 -11.47 1.98 12.12
CA GLU A 127 -12.03 3.30 12.41
C GLU A 127 -11.79 4.27 11.28
N ASN A 128 -10.99 3.89 10.30
CA ASN A 128 -10.64 4.76 9.19
C ASN A 128 -11.88 5.06 8.34
N LYS A 129 -12.01 6.31 7.91
CA LYS A 129 -13.21 6.75 7.20
C LYS A 129 -13.41 6.02 5.87
N PHE A 130 -12.32 5.69 5.18
CA PHE A 130 -12.46 4.98 3.90
C PHE A 130 -12.89 3.55 4.12
N ILE A 131 -12.34 2.91 5.14
CA ILE A 131 -12.68 1.52 5.43
C ILE A 131 -14.11 1.41 5.92
N LYS A 132 -14.56 2.35 6.76
CA LYS A 132 -15.93 2.33 7.25
C LYS A 132 -16.96 2.41 6.12
N LYS A 133 -16.62 3.11 5.05
CA LYS A 133 -17.54 3.27 3.93
C LYS A 133 -17.81 1.96 3.19
N LEU A 134 -16.97 0.96 3.38
CA LEU A 134 -17.16 -0.31 2.67
C LEU A 134 -18.39 -1.06 3.13
N GLY A 135 -18.82 -0.82 4.34
CA GLY A 135 -20.02 -1.46 4.85
C GLY A 135 -19.74 -2.81 5.50
N PRO A 136 -20.75 -3.32 6.20
CA PRO A 136 -20.53 -4.54 7.00
C PRO A 136 -20.18 -5.77 6.20
N ASP A 137 -20.76 -5.92 5.01
CA ASP A 137 -20.49 -7.12 4.24
C ASP A 137 -19.04 -7.24 3.84
N ALA A 138 -18.49 -6.15 3.35
CA ALA A 138 -17.09 -6.15 2.96
C ALA A 138 -16.19 -6.40 4.15
N LEU A 139 -16.51 -5.77 5.28
CA LEU A 139 -15.71 -5.93 6.48
C LEU A 139 -15.80 -7.36 7.02
N SER A 140 -17.00 -7.93 7.02
CA SER A 140 -17.17 -9.31 7.48
C SER A 140 -16.32 -10.28 6.69
N ASN A 141 -16.38 -10.15 5.38
CA ASN A 141 -15.65 -11.07 4.53
C ASN A 141 -14.15 -10.95 4.75
N ASN A 142 -13.69 -9.77 5.05
CA ASN A 142 -12.27 -9.55 5.22
C ASN A 142 -11.77 -9.88 6.62
N PHE A 143 -12.69 -9.99 7.58
CA PHE A 143 -12.30 -10.34 8.95
C PHE A 143 -12.38 -11.81 9.24
N ASN A 144 -12.91 -12.57 8.34
CA ASN A 144 -12.83 -14.01 8.43
C ASN A 144 -11.36 -14.35 8.41
N GLY A 145 -10.90 -15.11 9.39
CA GLY A 145 -9.49 -15.31 9.62
C GLY A 145 -8.71 -15.59 8.36
N GLU A 146 -9.08 -16.66 7.68
CA GLU A 146 -8.35 -17.03 6.49
C GLU A 146 -8.48 -16.00 5.40
N ASN A 147 -9.68 -15.49 5.22
CA ASN A 147 -9.91 -14.47 4.20
C ASN A 147 -9.17 -13.19 4.50
N PHE A 148 -9.06 -12.87 5.77
CA PHE A 148 -8.40 -11.64 6.17
C PHE A 148 -6.94 -11.61 5.71
N TYR A 149 -6.27 -12.75 5.78
CA TYR A 149 -4.86 -12.81 5.43
C TYR A 149 -4.62 -13.33 4.03
N ASN A 150 -5.41 -14.25 3.58
CA ASN A 150 -5.20 -14.85 2.26
C ASN A 150 -5.99 -14.15 1.19
N LEU A 151 -7.13 -13.69 1.54
CA LEU A 151 -8.00 -12.93 0.66
C LEU A 151 -8.05 -13.50 -0.71
N UNK A 152 -8.48 -14.76 -0.64
CA UNK A 152 -8.46 -15.01 -1.38
C UNK A 152 -8.66 -14.87 -1.50
#